data_6243400a512d612d280829510ae67da2
#
_entry.id   6243400a512d612d280829510ae67da2
#
_cell.length_a   1.000
_cell.length_b   1.000
_cell.length_c   1.000
_cell.angle_alpha   90.00
_cell.angle_beta   90.00
_cell.angle_gamma   90.00
#
_symmetry.space_group_name_H-M   'P 1'
#
loop_
_entity.id
_entity.type
_entity.pdbx_description
1 polymer ?
#
loop_
_entity_poly.entity_id
_entity_poly.type
_entity_poly.pdbx_seq_one_letter_code
_entity_poly.pdbx_strand_id
1 'polypeptide(L)'
;MPGVEVENYWYRRHEAAYAWVAATLPVRGAAVVEAGSGEGYGAALLAASGAAVVVGVDLDHPTLVHAARRYPQVAAVRANLVALPVATATADLVVSSQVVEHLWDQDAFVAECARVLRPGGSLVVTTPNRRTFPPGNVFHHRELDARELAGLVARHLEVSAVLGVRPGDRLTADEAAHGDLVAAQVAAGGQPDAALAARVAAVTAADFVVDEQDLDDCLDLVLTAVRR
;
A
#
# COMPACT_ATOMS: atom_id res chain seq x y z
N MET A 1 -8.07 6.72 8.08
CA MET A 1 -8.66 6.14 9.32
C MET A 1 -10.02 6.79 9.56
N PRO A 2 -11.08 6.05 9.90
CA PRO A 2 -12.37 6.68 10.20
C PRO A 2 -12.21 7.69 11.35
N GLY A 3 -12.56 8.96 11.12
CA GLY A 3 -12.56 10.01 12.12
C GLY A 3 -11.32 10.92 12.14
N VAL A 4 -10.37 10.78 11.26
CA VAL A 4 -9.26 11.72 11.12
C VAL A 4 -9.51 12.57 9.87
N GLU A 5 -10.01 13.79 10.05
CA GLU A 5 -10.28 14.72 8.94
C GLU A 5 -9.01 15.17 8.20
N VAL A 6 -7.82 14.92 8.76
CA VAL A 6 -6.51 15.33 8.21
C VAL A 6 -5.52 14.17 8.28
N GLU A 7 -5.76 13.14 7.52
CA GLU A 7 -4.85 11.98 7.40
C GLU A 7 -3.73 12.23 6.40
N ASN A 8 -2.98 13.29 6.55
CA ASN A 8 -2.02 13.60 5.52
C ASN A 8 -0.78 12.69 5.58
N TYR A 9 -0.25 12.40 6.76
CA TYR A 9 1.00 11.64 6.91
C TYR A 9 0.89 10.22 6.32
N TRP A 10 -0.11 9.42 6.74
CA TRP A 10 -0.31 8.05 6.23
C TRP A 10 -0.67 8.03 4.76
N TYR A 11 -1.57 8.91 4.33
CA TYR A 11 -1.93 9.03 2.93
C TYR A 11 -0.72 9.34 2.05
N ARG A 12 0.14 10.31 2.44
CA ARG A 12 1.34 10.68 1.68
C ARG A 12 2.40 9.58 1.66
N ARG A 13 2.50 8.79 2.72
CA ARG A 13 3.36 7.63 2.78
C ARG A 13 2.92 6.55 1.78
N HIS A 14 1.62 6.26 1.72
CA HIS A 14 1.07 5.35 0.71
C HIS A 14 1.23 5.91 -0.71
N GLU A 15 0.97 7.20 -0.91
CA GLU A 15 1.16 7.88 -2.19
C GLU A 15 2.62 7.78 -2.67
N ALA A 16 3.60 7.88 -1.79
CA ALA A 16 5.01 7.67 -2.11
C ALA A 16 5.29 6.24 -2.63
N ALA A 17 4.71 5.23 -2.01
CA ALA A 17 4.83 3.85 -2.47
C ALA A 17 4.20 3.66 -3.87
N TYR A 18 3.01 4.23 -4.14
CA TYR A 18 2.40 4.20 -5.47
C TYR A 18 3.21 4.97 -6.51
N ALA A 19 3.77 6.13 -6.14
CA ALA A 19 4.65 6.90 -7.02
C ALA A 19 5.90 6.10 -7.40
N TRP A 20 6.48 5.39 -6.42
CA TRP A 20 7.60 4.49 -6.65
C TRP A 20 7.20 3.34 -7.62
N VAL A 21 6.05 2.69 -7.40
CA VAL A 21 5.52 1.65 -8.32
C VAL A 21 5.40 2.19 -9.74
N ALA A 22 4.81 3.38 -9.90
CA ALA A 22 4.60 4.00 -11.22
C ALA A 22 5.91 4.38 -11.92
N ALA A 23 6.97 4.71 -11.17
CA ALA A 23 8.27 5.08 -11.70
C ALA A 23 9.16 3.89 -12.04
N THR A 24 9.00 2.75 -11.34
CA THR A 24 9.95 1.62 -11.41
C THR A 24 9.40 0.39 -12.11
N LEU A 25 8.08 0.23 -12.15
CA LEU A 25 7.44 -0.93 -12.78
C LEU A 25 6.75 -0.57 -14.11
N PRO A 26 6.52 -1.52 -14.99
CA PRO A 26 5.92 -1.29 -16.32
C PRO A 26 4.41 -1.08 -16.23
N VAL A 27 3.96 -0.02 -15.55
CA VAL A 27 2.54 0.32 -15.37
C VAL A 27 1.88 0.77 -16.69
N ARG A 28 2.64 1.50 -17.52
CA ARG A 28 2.09 2.02 -18.79
C ARG A 28 1.66 0.90 -19.73
N GLY A 29 0.39 0.92 -20.14
CA GLY A 29 -0.20 -0.08 -21.02
C GLY A 29 -0.52 -1.42 -20.34
N ALA A 30 -0.28 -1.55 -19.03
CA ALA A 30 -0.50 -2.78 -18.28
C ALA A 30 -1.99 -3.00 -17.93
N ALA A 31 -2.38 -4.27 -17.82
CA ALA A 31 -3.58 -4.70 -17.13
C ALA A 31 -3.26 -4.86 -15.65
N VAL A 32 -3.81 -3.99 -14.82
CA VAL A 32 -3.50 -3.89 -13.39
C VAL A 32 -4.68 -4.36 -12.55
N VAL A 33 -4.41 -5.17 -11.53
CA VAL A 33 -5.35 -5.49 -10.46
C VAL A 33 -4.85 -4.84 -9.17
N GLU A 34 -5.66 -3.99 -8.56
CA GLU A 34 -5.43 -3.52 -7.20
C GLU A 34 -6.27 -4.35 -6.24
N ALA A 35 -5.59 -5.20 -5.47
CA ALA A 35 -6.19 -6.13 -4.52
C ALA A 35 -6.27 -5.48 -3.14
N GLY A 36 -7.49 -5.11 -2.72
CA GLY A 36 -7.77 -4.28 -1.56
C GLY A 36 -7.73 -2.78 -1.92
N SER A 37 -8.52 -2.39 -2.93
CA SER A 37 -8.46 -1.03 -3.49
C SER A 37 -9.03 0.06 -2.57
N GLY A 38 -9.77 -0.32 -1.53
CA GLY A 38 -10.38 0.64 -0.63
C GLY A 38 -11.14 1.74 -1.35
N GLU A 39 -10.88 2.99 -1.01
CA GLU A 39 -11.52 4.17 -1.62
C GLU A 39 -11.05 4.45 -3.07
N GLY A 40 -10.13 3.65 -3.63
CA GLY A 40 -9.77 3.68 -5.04
C GLY A 40 -8.71 4.71 -5.44
N TYR A 41 -8.11 5.45 -4.49
CA TYR A 41 -7.11 6.47 -4.84
C TYR A 41 -5.84 5.85 -5.44
N GLY A 42 -5.39 4.69 -4.94
CA GLY A 42 -4.25 3.96 -5.47
C GLY A 42 -4.51 3.48 -6.91
N ALA A 43 -5.67 2.83 -7.14
CA ALA A 43 -6.09 2.44 -8.48
C ALA A 43 -6.14 3.64 -9.45
N ALA A 44 -6.61 4.80 -8.97
CA ALA A 44 -6.65 6.02 -9.76
C ALA A 44 -5.24 6.55 -10.11
N LEU A 45 -4.28 6.46 -9.18
CA LEU A 45 -2.87 6.81 -9.44
C LEU A 45 -2.26 5.89 -10.50
N LEU A 46 -2.51 4.58 -10.43
CA LEU A 46 -2.05 3.60 -11.43
C LEU A 46 -2.69 3.87 -12.81
N ALA A 47 -3.98 4.19 -12.85
CA ALA A 47 -4.66 4.57 -14.09
C ALA A 47 -4.08 5.87 -14.69
N ALA A 48 -3.82 6.89 -13.84
CA ALA A 48 -3.19 8.15 -14.26
C ALA A 48 -1.75 7.96 -14.76
N SER A 49 -1.06 6.91 -14.29
CA SER A 49 0.28 6.52 -14.73
C SER A 49 0.28 5.80 -16.09
N GLY A 50 -0.90 5.63 -16.69
CA GLY A 50 -1.07 5.12 -18.05
C GLY A 50 -1.32 3.61 -18.14
N ALA A 51 -1.79 2.95 -17.08
CA ALA A 51 -2.31 1.59 -17.18
C ALA A 51 -3.42 1.50 -18.23
N ALA A 52 -3.46 0.42 -19.01
CA ALA A 52 -4.49 0.21 -20.02
C ALA A 52 -5.86 -0.06 -19.40
N VAL A 53 -5.87 -0.78 -18.29
CA VAL A 53 -7.03 -1.07 -17.45
C VAL A 53 -6.60 -1.24 -16.01
N VAL A 54 -7.42 -0.73 -15.08
CA VAL A 54 -7.24 -0.96 -13.64
C VAL A 54 -8.54 -1.52 -13.08
N VAL A 55 -8.44 -2.69 -12.45
CA VAL A 55 -9.53 -3.33 -11.71
C VAL A 55 -9.21 -3.21 -10.22
N GLY A 56 -9.99 -2.42 -9.50
CA GLY A 56 -9.93 -2.30 -8.04
C GLY A 56 -10.87 -3.33 -7.40
N VAL A 57 -10.32 -4.23 -6.59
CA VAL A 57 -11.09 -5.28 -5.90
C VAL A 57 -11.07 -5.00 -4.40
N ASP A 58 -12.24 -4.98 -3.78
CA ASP A 58 -12.39 -4.84 -2.33
C ASP A 58 -13.62 -5.62 -1.83
N LEU A 59 -13.67 -5.89 -0.53
CA LEU A 59 -14.82 -6.55 0.09
C LEU A 59 -15.89 -5.55 0.52
N ASP A 60 -15.47 -4.33 0.90
CA ASP A 60 -16.36 -3.31 1.46
C ASP A 60 -17.17 -2.60 0.37
N HIS A 61 -18.49 -2.83 0.39
CA HIS A 61 -19.38 -2.28 -0.64
C HIS A 61 -19.53 -0.74 -0.59
N PRO A 62 -19.73 -0.09 0.58
CA PRO A 62 -19.78 1.36 0.66
C PRO A 62 -18.55 2.05 0.09
N THR A 63 -17.37 1.54 0.42
CA THR A 63 -16.09 2.06 -0.07
C THR A 63 -15.97 1.94 -1.59
N LEU A 64 -16.36 0.79 -2.17
CA LEU A 64 -16.37 0.62 -3.63
C LEU A 64 -17.37 1.52 -4.34
N VAL A 65 -18.54 1.78 -3.75
CA VAL A 65 -19.49 2.75 -4.31
C VAL A 65 -18.89 4.17 -4.32
N HIS A 66 -18.16 4.55 -3.28
CA HIS A 66 -17.42 5.81 -3.26
C HIS A 66 -16.35 5.84 -4.35
N ALA A 67 -15.50 4.79 -4.42
CA ALA A 67 -14.44 4.67 -5.42
C ALA A 67 -14.97 4.77 -6.86
N ALA A 68 -16.04 4.03 -7.20
CA ALA A 68 -16.65 4.05 -8.53
C ALA A 68 -17.19 5.43 -8.93
N ARG A 69 -17.72 6.20 -7.97
CA ARG A 69 -18.20 7.57 -8.21
C ARG A 69 -17.06 8.56 -8.38
N ARG A 70 -16.02 8.41 -7.55
CA ARG A 70 -14.89 9.34 -7.49
C ARG A 70 -13.89 9.11 -8.63
N TYR A 71 -13.73 7.85 -9.06
CA TYR A 71 -12.75 7.41 -10.04
C TYR A 71 -13.38 6.52 -11.12
N PRO A 72 -14.21 7.07 -12.01
CA PRO A 72 -14.97 6.30 -13.00
C PRO A 72 -14.07 5.56 -14.03
N GLN A 73 -12.80 5.90 -14.11
CA GLN A 73 -11.79 5.20 -14.93
C GLN A 73 -11.29 3.88 -14.32
N VAL A 74 -11.65 3.58 -13.07
CA VAL A 74 -11.31 2.34 -12.39
C VAL A 74 -12.52 1.41 -12.36
N ALA A 75 -12.34 0.16 -12.75
CA ALA A 75 -13.37 -0.86 -12.62
C ALA A 75 -13.43 -1.37 -11.17
N ALA A 76 -14.40 -0.87 -10.39
CA ALA A 76 -14.57 -1.28 -8.99
C ALA A 76 -15.38 -2.58 -8.91
N VAL A 77 -14.82 -3.62 -8.28
CA VAL A 77 -15.39 -4.97 -8.19
C VAL A 77 -15.40 -5.44 -6.74
N ARG A 78 -16.58 -5.88 -6.27
CA ARG A 78 -16.70 -6.45 -4.92
C ARG A 78 -16.37 -7.93 -4.93
N ALA A 79 -15.32 -8.33 -4.20
CA ALA A 79 -14.97 -9.75 -4.03
C ALA A 79 -14.09 -9.97 -2.80
N ASN A 80 -13.94 -11.26 -2.43
CA ASN A 80 -12.95 -11.69 -1.45
C ASN A 80 -11.58 -11.82 -2.13
N LEU A 81 -10.53 -11.31 -1.51
CA LEU A 81 -9.18 -11.30 -2.07
C LEU A 81 -8.52 -12.68 -2.14
N VAL A 82 -9.01 -13.66 -1.37
CA VAL A 82 -8.59 -15.07 -1.48
C VAL A 82 -9.33 -15.84 -2.58
N ALA A 83 -10.18 -15.13 -3.37
CA ALA A 83 -10.90 -15.67 -4.53
C ALA A 83 -11.15 -14.51 -5.52
N LEU A 84 -10.08 -14.00 -6.13
CA LEU A 84 -10.15 -12.86 -7.03
C LEU A 84 -11.00 -13.17 -8.28
N PRO A 85 -11.95 -12.30 -8.66
CA PRO A 85 -12.84 -12.51 -9.79
C PRO A 85 -12.14 -12.12 -11.12
N VAL A 86 -10.90 -12.52 -11.24
CA VAL A 86 -10.01 -12.25 -12.37
C VAL A 86 -9.54 -13.58 -12.95
N ALA A 87 -9.54 -13.70 -14.26
CA ALA A 87 -9.11 -14.92 -14.93
C ALA A 87 -7.61 -15.20 -14.67
N THR A 88 -7.26 -16.50 -14.69
CA THR A 88 -5.87 -16.93 -14.52
C THR A 88 -4.98 -16.38 -15.62
N ALA A 89 -3.79 -15.87 -15.24
CA ALA A 89 -2.75 -15.41 -16.16
C ALA A 89 -3.19 -14.26 -17.09
N THR A 90 -3.92 -13.28 -16.58
CA THR A 90 -4.39 -12.12 -17.35
C THR A 90 -3.85 -10.78 -16.88
N ALA A 91 -3.40 -10.68 -15.62
CA ALA A 91 -2.86 -9.43 -15.09
C ALA A 91 -1.36 -9.29 -15.37
N ASP A 92 -0.94 -8.11 -15.78
CA ASP A 92 0.48 -7.73 -15.91
C ASP A 92 1.08 -7.35 -14.56
N LEU A 93 0.27 -6.72 -13.72
CA LEU A 93 0.65 -6.21 -12.42
C LEU A 93 -0.48 -6.41 -11.42
N VAL A 94 -0.15 -6.92 -10.26
CA VAL A 94 -1.02 -6.89 -9.08
C VAL A 94 -0.37 -5.96 -8.06
N VAL A 95 -1.12 -4.99 -7.55
CA VAL A 95 -0.71 -4.11 -6.45
C VAL A 95 -1.65 -4.35 -5.26
N SER A 96 -1.09 -4.48 -4.08
CA SER A 96 -1.85 -4.58 -2.84
C SER A 96 -1.17 -3.74 -1.77
N SER A 97 -1.84 -2.69 -1.33
CA SER A 97 -1.27 -1.71 -0.41
C SER A 97 -2.04 -1.69 0.90
N GLN A 98 -1.35 -1.99 2.01
CA GLN A 98 -1.89 -1.98 3.38
C GLN A 98 -3.11 -2.92 3.51
N VAL A 99 -2.96 -4.16 3.10
CA VAL A 99 -4.05 -5.15 3.03
C VAL A 99 -3.69 -6.49 3.66
N VAL A 100 -2.49 -7.00 3.39
CA VAL A 100 -2.08 -8.36 3.80
C VAL A 100 -2.18 -8.55 5.31
N GLU A 101 -1.91 -7.51 6.10
CA GLU A 101 -2.03 -7.50 7.56
C GLU A 101 -3.46 -7.71 8.09
N HIS A 102 -4.46 -7.40 7.27
CA HIS A 102 -5.88 -7.56 7.61
C HIS A 102 -6.44 -8.94 7.27
N LEU A 103 -5.69 -9.76 6.53
CA LEU A 103 -6.18 -11.03 6.01
C LEU A 103 -5.90 -12.18 6.97
N TRP A 104 -6.93 -13.03 7.21
CA TRP A 104 -6.79 -14.28 7.96
C TRP A 104 -5.90 -15.29 7.24
N ASP A 105 -6.10 -15.44 5.94
CA ASP A 105 -5.36 -16.38 5.10
C ASP A 105 -4.47 -15.62 4.11
N GLN A 106 -3.35 -15.16 4.64
CA GLN A 106 -2.34 -14.42 3.86
C GLN A 106 -1.73 -15.30 2.75
N ASP A 107 -1.62 -16.61 2.98
CA ASP A 107 -1.07 -17.54 1.99
C ASP A 107 -2.00 -17.74 0.79
N ALA A 108 -3.29 -17.98 1.04
CA ALA A 108 -4.28 -18.08 -0.02
C ALA A 108 -4.39 -16.76 -0.84
N PHE A 109 -4.24 -15.62 -0.19
CA PHE A 109 -4.21 -14.33 -0.87
C PHE A 109 -3.03 -14.22 -1.85
N VAL A 110 -1.81 -14.56 -1.41
CA VAL A 110 -0.63 -14.53 -2.29
C VAL A 110 -0.77 -15.55 -3.42
N ALA A 111 -1.33 -16.74 -3.15
CA ALA A 111 -1.62 -17.75 -4.17
C ALA A 111 -2.58 -17.21 -5.25
N GLU A 112 -3.63 -16.46 -4.87
CA GLU A 112 -4.56 -15.83 -5.80
C GLU A 112 -3.89 -14.71 -6.61
N CYS A 113 -3.06 -13.88 -6.00
CA CYS A 113 -2.24 -12.90 -6.71
C CYS A 113 -1.35 -13.60 -7.76
N ALA A 114 -0.68 -14.68 -7.37
CA ALA A 114 0.13 -15.47 -8.29
C ALA A 114 -0.70 -16.10 -9.42
N ARG A 115 -1.91 -16.59 -9.13
CA ARG A 115 -2.80 -17.19 -10.13
C ARG A 115 -3.21 -16.20 -11.22
N VAL A 116 -3.60 -14.98 -10.84
CA VAL A 116 -4.10 -13.97 -11.79
C VAL A 116 -3.00 -13.32 -12.62
N LEU A 117 -1.78 -13.24 -12.10
CA LEU A 117 -0.63 -12.73 -12.85
C LEU A 117 -0.31 -13.64 -14.05
N ARG A 118 0.03 -13.07 -15.19
CA ARG A 118 0.63 -13.81 -16.31
C ARG A 118 2.08 -14.20 -15.99
N PRO A 119 2.66 -15.20 -16.66
CA PRO A 119 4.11 -15.44 -16.60
C PRO A 119 4.88 -14.16 -16.92
N GLY A 120 5.84 -13.79 -16.08
CA GLY A 120 6.58 -12.53 -16.15
C GLY A 120 5.83 -11.33 -15.56
N GLY A 121 4.59 -11.48 -15.11
CA GLY A 121 3.83 -10.43 -14.41
C GLY A 121 4.35 -10.21 -12.99
N SER A 122 4.14 -9.02 -12.45
CA SER A 122 4.70 -8.58 -11.18
C SER A 122 3.65 -8.43 -10.08
N LEU A 123 4.02 -8.80 -8.85
CA LEU A 123 3.29 -8.47 -7.62
C LEU A 123 4.02 -7.36 -6.88
N VAL A 124 3.27 -6.38 -6.37
CA VAL A 124 3.73 -5.45 -5.33
C VAL A 124 2.83 -5.60 -4.11
N VAL A 125 3.44 -5.79 -2.95
CA VAL A 125 2.74 -5.76 -1.66
C VAL A 125 3.37 -4.68 -0.80
N THR A 126 2.55 -3.78 -0.25
CA THR A 126 2.99 -2.89 0.84
C THR A 126 2.23 -3.23 2.12
N THR A 127 2.90 -3.15 3.26
CA THR A 127 2.33 -3.46 4.58
C THR A 127 3.11 -2.73 5.66
N PRO A 128 2.50 -2.38 6.80
CA PRO A 128 3.26 -1.85 7.93
C PRO A 128 4.36 -2.81 8.35
N ASN A 129 5.50 -2.25 8.73
CA ASN A 129 6.56 -3.06 9.30
C ASN A 129 6.24 -3.39 10.76
N ARG A 130 6.07 -4.69 11.09
CA ARG A 130 5.79 -5.15 12.45
C ARG A 130 6.78 -4.62 13.50
N ARG A 131 8.02 -4.31 13.10
CA ARG A 131 9.07 -3.85 14.00
C ARG A 131 8.89 -2.41 14.48
N THR A 132 8.25 -1.58 13.66
CA THR A 132 8.08 -0.14 13.92
C THR A 132 6.62 0.26 14.12
N PHE A 133 5.68 -0.55 13.63
CA PHE A 133 4.26 -0.25 13.78
C PHE A 133 3.81 -0.39 15.24
N PRO A 134 3.09 0.61 15.81
CA PRO A 134 2.61 0.55 17.18
C PRO A 134 1.65 -0.63 17.38
N PRO A 135 1.82 -1.43 18.46
CA PRO A 135 0.95 -2.56 18.72
C PRO A 135 -0.48 -2.11 19.08
N GLY A 136 -1.46 -2.98 18.83
CA GLY A 136 -2.84 -2.79 19.32
C GLY A 136 -3.85 -2.36 18.26
N ASN A 137 -3.51 -2.36 16.99
CA ASN A 137 -4.51 -2.20 15.94
C ASN A 137 -5.38 -3.46 15.84
N VAL A 138 -6.61 -3.36 16.32
CA VAL A 138 -7.57 -4.48 16.38
C VAL A 138 -8.02 -5.01 15.00
N PHE A 139 -7.73 -4.27 13.94
CA PHE A 139 -8.04 -4.66 12.56
C PHE A 139 -6.90 -5.45 11.90
N HIS A 140 -5.69 -5.45 12.49
CA HIS A 140 -4.56 -6.23 11.99
C HIS A 140 -4.60 -7.64 12.58
N HIS A 141 -4.75 -8.63 11.72
CA HIS A 141 -4.66 -10.04 12.16
C HIS A 141 -3.21 -10.45 12.38
N ARG A 142 -2.34 -10.09 11.46
CA ARG A 142 -0.92 -10.40 11.56
C ARG A 142 -0.09 -9.43 10.75
N GLU A 143 0.69 -8.63 11.42
CA GLU A 143 1.75 -7.83 10.83
C GLU A 143 3.00 -8.68 10.58
N LEU A 144 3.77 -8.33 9.56
CA LEU A 144 4.95 -9.06 9.12
C LEU A 144 6.19 -8.17 9.19
N ASP A 145 7.35 -8.78 9.49
CA ASP A 145 8.64 -8.15 9.20
C ASP A 145 9.10 -8.50 7.76
N ALA A 146 10.20 -7.89 7.32
CA ALA A 146 10.72 -8.06 5.97
C ALA A 146 10.99 -9.53 5.61
N ARG A 147 11.53 -10.32 6.55
CA ARG A 147 11.83 -11.74 6.36
C ARG A 147 10.57 -12.57 6.25
N GLU A 148 9.59 -12.31 7.09
CA GLU A 148 8.30 -13.03 7.11
C GLU A 148 7.52 -12.74 5.83
N LEU A 149 7.46 -11.47 5.39
CA LEU A 149 6.81 -11.07 4.15
C LEU A 149 7.47 -11.75 2.95
N ALA A 150 8.81 -11.70 2.85
CA ALA A 150 9.54 -12.37 1.79
C ALA A 150 9.30 -13.89 1.81
N GLY A 151 9.32 -14.53 2.98
CA GLY A 151 9.06 -15.97 3.14
C GLY A 151 7.63 -16.36 2.76
N LEU A 152 6.65 -15.50 3.01
CA LEU A 152 5.26 -15.70 2.61
C LEU A 152 5.13 -15.69 1.08
N VAL A 153 5.65 -14.64 0.43
CA VAL A 153 5.53 -14.45 -1.02
C VAL A 153 6.36 -15.48 -1.79
N ALA A 154 7.54 -15.85 -1.28
CA ALA A 154 8.44 -16.82 -1.92
C ALA A 154 7.85 -18.23 -2.09
N ARG A 155 6.75 -18.56 -1.41
CA ARG A 155 6.04 -19.83 -1.60
C ARG A 155 5.35 -19.93 -2.97
N HIS A 156 5.01 -18.79 -3.57
CA HIS A 156 4.18 -18.72 -4.78
C HIS A 156 4.84 -17.97 -5.94
N LEU A 157 5.75 -17.03 -5.64
CA LEU A 157 6.37 -16.12 -6.61
C LEU A 157 7.87 -16.00 -6.33
N GLU A 158 8.62 -15.54 -7.31
CA GLU A 158 10.03 -15.19 -7.15
C GLU A 158 10.15 -13.77 -6.61
N VAL A 159 10.59 -13.63 -5.36
CA VAL A 159 10.83 -12.32 -4.73
C VAL A 159 11.99 -11.63 -5.43
N SER A 160 11.75 -10.42 -5.92
CA SER A 160 12.74 -9.60 -6.62
C SER A 160 13.47 -8.65 -5.68
N ALA A 161 12.71 -7.97 -4.79
CA ALA A 161 13.27 -7.05 -3.81
C ALA A 161 12.32 -6.90 -2.61
N VAL A 162 12.89 -6.52 -1.47
CA VAL A 162 12.17 -5.97 -0.32
C VAL A 162 12.79 -4.61 -0.02
N LEU A 163 11.94 -3.59 0.04
CA LEU A 163 12.33 -2.20 0.28
C LEU A 163 11.54 -1.67 1.49
N GLY A 164 12.02 -0.57 2.05
CA GLY A 164 11.36 0.15 3.13
C GLY A 164 10.88 1.53 2.68
N VAL A 165 9.69 1.95 3.15
CA VAL A 165 9.28 3.36 3.09
C VAL A 165 9.80 4.04 4.35
N ARG A 166 10.59 5.10 4.19
CA ARG A 166 11.23 5.84 5.29
C ARG A 166 11.01 7.35 5.15
N PRO A 167 11.03 8.10 6.26
CA PRO A 167 11.14 9.54 6.19
C PRO A 167 12.42 9.96 5.44
N GLY A 168 12.28 10.89 4.51
CA GLY A 168 13.42 11.56 3.87
C GLY A 168 14.02 12.65 4.76
N ASP A 169 15.11 13.27 4.30
CA ASP A 169 15.91 14.22 5.09
C ASP A 169 15.09 15.38 5.67
N ARG A 170 14.16 15.95 4.89
CA ARG A 170 13.33 17.06 5.34
C ARG A 170 12.42 16.66 6.50
N LEU A 171 11.76 15.51 6.39
CA LEU A 171 10.85 15.00 7.42
C LEU A 171 11.62 14.57 8.66
N THR A 172 12.74 13.88 8.48
CA THR A 172 13.65 13.50 9.57
C THR A 172 14.16 14.72 10.34
N ALA A 173 14.52 15.81 9.63
CA ALA A 173 14.95 17.06 10.27
C ALA A 173 13.80 17.73 11.03
N ASP A 174 12.59 17.73 10.49
CA ASP A 174 11.40 18.26 11.17
C ASP A 174 11.09 17.47 12.45
N GLU A 175 11.11 16.14 12.38
CA GLU A 175 10.86 15.28 13.53
C GLU A 175 11.96 15.38 14.60
N ALA A 176 13.21 15.55 14.20
CA ALA A 176 14.32 15.81 15.14
C ALA A 176 14.16 17.15 15.88
N ALA A 177 13.60 18.16 15.23
CA ALA A 177 13.39 19.47 15.82
C ALA A 177 12.14 19.59 16.67
N HIS A 178 11.06 18.86 16.34
CA HIS A 178 9.73 19.08 16.90
C HIS A 178 9.07 17.82 17.46
N GLY A 179 9.75 16.67 17.40
CA GLY A 179 9.22 15.35 17.82
C GLY A 179 8.46 14.63 16.72
N ASP A 180 8.30 13.32 16.94
CA ASP A 180 7.65 12.38 16.03
C ASP A 180 6.22 12.82 15.67
N LEU A 181 5.95 12.92 14.37
CA LEU A 181 4.70 13.45 13.83
C LEU A 181 3.53 12.49 14.06
N VAL A 182 3.78 11.19 13.97
CA VAL A 182 2.77 10.16 14.20
C VAL A 182 2.38 10.12 15.67
N ALA A 183 3.36 10.08 16.57
CA ALA A 183 3.10 10.09 18.01
C ALA A 183 2.35 11.35 18.43
N ALA A 184 2.71 12.52 17.89
CA ALA A 184 2.02 13.78 18.16
C ALA A 184 0.57 13.74 17.66
N GLN A 185 0.29 13.22 16.47
CA GLN A 185 -1.08 13.08 15.96
C GLN A 185 -1.93 12.10 16.79
N VAL A 186 -1.36 10.98 17.21
CA VAL A 186 -2.01 9.99 18.07
C VAL A 186 -2.35 10.63 19.43
N ALA A 187 -1.40 11.36 20.03
CA ALA A 187 -1.60 12.04 21.32
C ALA A 187 -2.66 13.15 21.24
N ALA A 188 -2.78 13.83 20.11
CA ALA A 188 -3.78 14.86 19.88
C ALA A 188 -5.23 14.32 19.75
N GLY A 189 -5.40 12.99 19.55
CA GLY A 189 -6.71 12.35 19.52
C GLY A 189 -7.66 12.90 18.45
N GLY A 190 -7.13 13.32 17.28
CA GLY A 190 -7.89 13.91 16.18
C GLY A 190 -8.16 15.42 16.30
N GLN A 191 -7.61 16.07 17.33
CA GLN A 191 -7.72 17.52 17.53
C GLN A 191 -6.32 18.17 17.64
N PRO A 192 -5.54 18.19 16.53
CA PRO A 192 -4.23 18.82 16.54
C PRO A 192 -4.34 20.33 16.78
N ASP A 193 -3.38 20.91 17.52
CA ASP A 193 -3.23 22.35 17.53
C ASP A 193 -2.79 22.90 16.14
N ALA A 194 -2.81 24.21 16.00
CA ALA A 194 -2.51 24.85 14.73
C ALA A 194 -1.08 24.56 14.22
N ALA A 195 -0.11 24.38 15.12
CA ALA A 195 1.27 24.08 14.76
C ALA A 195 1.41 22.66 14.24
N LEU A 196 0.84 21.67 14.94
CA LEU A 196 0.81 20.27 14.51
C LEU A 196 0.03 20.11 13.19
N ALA A 197 -1.14 20.78 13.08
CA ALA A 197 -1.93 20.76 11.85
C ALA A 197 -1.15 21.29 10.65
N ALA A 198 -0.40 22.38 10.81
CA ALA A 198 0.45 22.94 9.76
C ALA A 198 1.60 22.01 9.38
N ARG A 199 2.26 21.37 10.35
CA ARG A 199 3.30 20.36 10.10
C ARG A 199 2.76 19.19 9.29
N VAL A 200 1.62 18.62 9.70
CA VAL A 200 0.96 17.51 9.01
C VAL A 200 0.57 17.91 7.59
N ALA A 201 -0.02 19.09 7.40
CA ALA A 201 -0.42 19.59 6.08
C ALA A 201 0.77 19.83 5.13
N ALA A 202 1.96 20.10 5.67
CA ALA A 202 3.17 20.30 4.88
C ALA A 202 3.80 19.00 4.37
N VAL A 203 3.41 17.82 4.87
CA VAL A 203 3.94 16.54 4.43
C VAL A 203 3.45 16.22 3.01
N THR A 204 4.35 15.78 2.16
CA THR A 204 4.09 15.37 0.77
C THR A 204 4.64 13.97 0.51
N ALA A 205 4.25 13.33 -0.58
CA ALA A 205 4.83 12.05 -0.98
C ALA A 205 6.36 12.13 -1.22
N ALA A 206 6.87 13.28 -1.65
CA ALA A 206 8.30 13.50 -1.88
C ALA A 206 9.13 13.53 -0.58
N ASP A 207 8.49 13.58 0.58
CA ASP A 207 9.16 13.54 1.88
C ASP A 207 9.46 12.12 2.34
N PHE A 208 9.06 11.13 1.56
CA PHE A 208 9.36 9.72 1.83
C PHE A 208 10.29 9.15 0.76
N VAL A 209 11.15 8.24 1.20
CA VAL A 209 12.09 7.49 0.35
C VAL A 209 11.68 6.01 0.37
N VAL A 210 11.77 5.36 -0.80
CA VAL A 210 11.56 3.91 -0.94
C VAL A 210 12.85 3.29 -1.44
N ASP A 211 13.56 2.57 -0.58
CA ASP A 211 14.84 1.95 -0.88
C ASP A 211 15.09 0.66 -0.05
N GLU A 212 16.24 0.02 -0.23
CA GLU A 212 16.63 -1.24 0.44
C GLU A 212 17.32 -1.01 1.80
N GLN A 213 17.41 0.25 2.28
CA GLN A 213 18.12 0.57 3.51
C GLN A 213 17.22 0.40 4.73
N ASP A 214 17.84 0.00 5.83
CA ASP A 214 17.25 -0.02 7.18
C ASP A 214 15.85 -0.66 7.25
N LEU A 215 15.69 -1.83 6.64
CA LEU A 215 14.42 -2.56 6.62
C LEU A 215 13.86 -2.86 8.01
N ASP A 216 14.73 -2.89 9.02
CA ASP A 216 14.30 -3.10 10.40
C ASP A 216 13.63 -1.87 11.02
N ASP A 217 13.98 -0.67 10.54
CA ASP A 217 13.51 0.60 11.09
C ASP A 217 12.61 1.39 10.13
N CYS A 218 12.28 0.83 8.95
CA CYS A 218 11.36 1.46 8.01
C CYS A 218 9.91 1.44 8.53
N LEU A 219 9.11 2.38 8.06
CA LEU A 219 7.70 2.54 8.45
C LEU A 219 6.80 1.46 7.82
N ASP A 220 6.95 1.27 6.50
CA ASP A 220 6.27 0.23 5.74
C ASP A 220 7.27 -0.57 4.93
N LEU A 221 6.94 -1.82 4.67
CA LEU A 221 7.63 -2.68 3.73
C LEU A 221 6.99 -2.56 2.34
N VAL A 222 7.82 -2.60 1.31
CA VAL A 222 7.41 -2.73 -0.11
C VAL A 222 8.12 -3.94 -0.68
N LEU A 223 7.36 -4.97 -1.01
CA LEU A 223 7.91 -6.17 -1.62
C LEU A 223 7.51 -6.24 -3.09
N THR A 224 8.46 -6.58 -3.95
CA THR A 224 8.21 -6.92 -5.36
C THR A 224 8.54 -8.37 -5.63
N ALA A 225 7.72 -9.02 -6.46
CA ALA A 225 7.93 -10.40 -6.87
C ALA A 225 7.43 -10.60 -8.30
N VAL A 226 7.93 -11.64 -8.97
CA VAL A 226 7.57 -11.97 -10.36
C VAL A 226 7.03 -13.39 -10.43
N ARG A 227 5.99 -13.60 -11.24
CA ARG A 227 5.51 -14.93 -11.60
C ARG A 227 6.42 -15.55 -12.68
N ARG A 228 7.03 -16.70 -12.37
CA ARG A 228 7.76 -17.52 -13.35
C ARG A 228 6.85 -18.10 -14.43
#